data_be23891fbdc7131bbfbf9d75d4f554f2
#
_entry.id   be23891fbdc7131bbfbf9d75d4f554f2
#
_cell.length_a   1.000
_cell.length_b   1.000
_cell.length_c   1.000
_cell.angle_alpha   90.00
_cell.angle_beta   90.00
_cell.angle_gamma   90.00
#
_symmetry.space_group_name_H-M   'P 1'
#
loop_
_entity.id
_entity.type
_entity.pdbx_description
1 polymer ?
#
loop_
_entity_poly.entity_id
_entity_poly.type
_entity_poly.pdbx_seq_one_letter_code
_entity_poly.pdbx_strand_id
1 'polypeptide(L)'
;MIYFTILIIFIILSYISEKIIYRLDNSMDKNLNNKILIFLPNMIIPILIYTKYELSTQTISYMLLIPFLTMVSIIDFRTTYVYDITILSGIIMQSVIFLLNKELNVNSISHIKGLFIGIILSYILAKVTKSLGDGDIGFYGLCAFVLGDKYCLYMIFLSFMLASIYGGYVLLRKQKSIKSSIPFTPFISLATILIILTQKDIINLYFDILSRNL
;
A
#
# COMPACT_ATOMS: atom_id res chain seq x y z
N MET A 1 -2.55 27.34 2.97
CA MET A 1 -3.93 26.84 3.18
C MET A 1 -4.05 25.34 2.86
N ILE A 2 -3.69 24.87 1.68
CA ILE A 2 -3.91 23.46 1.24
C ILE A 2 -3.23 22.43 2.16
N TYR A 3 -1.99 22.64 2.58
CA TYR A 3 -1.32 21.72 3.53
C TYR A 3 -2.08 21.57 4.85
N PHE A 4 -2.67 22.65 5.33
CA PHE A 4 -3.44 22.63 6.57
C PHE A 4 -4.76 21.85 6.41
N THR A 5 -5.43 22.00 5.27
CA THR A 5 -6.64 21.21 4.97
C THR A 5 -6.33 19.73 4.80
N ILE A 6 -5.23 19.36 4.11
CA ILE A 6 -4.75 17.98 4.01
C ILE A 6 -4.53 17.40 5.41
N LEU A 7 -3.82 18.14 6.26
CA LEU A 7 -3.47 17.70 7.61
C LEU A 7 -4.73 17.44 8.46
N ILE A 8 -5.74 18.32 8.41
CA ILE A 8 -7.00 18.12 9.13
C ILE A 8 -7.74 16.87 8.62
N ILE A 9 -7.84 16.70 7.31
CA ILE A 9 -8.52 15.53 6.73
C ILE A 9 -7.83 14.23 7.19
N PHE A 10 -6.50 14.19 7.14
CA PHE A 10 -5.75 12.98 7.52
C PHE A 10 -5.70 12.73 9.02
N ILE A 11 -5.85 13.74 9.87
CA ILE A 11 -6.10 13.57 11.31
C ILE A 11 -7.43 12.83 11.51
N ILE A 12 -8.49 13.25 10.82
CA ILE A 12 -9.81 12.61 10.94
C ILE A 12 -9.75 11.16 10.43
N LEU A 13 -9.11 10.92 9.28
CA LEU A 13 -8.92 9.58 8.73
C LEU A 13 -8.08 8.69 9.64
N SER A 14 -7.03 9.23 10.27
CA SER A 14 -6.23 8.51 11.26
C SER A 14 -7.05 8.08 12.47
N TYR A 15 -7.92 8.97 12.94
CA TYR A 15 -8.82 8.66 14.06
C TYR A 15 -9.85 7.57 13.70
N ILE A 16 -10.36 7.60 12.45
CA ILE A 16 -11.26 6.54 11.95
C ILE A 16 -10.49 5.22 11.85
N SER A 17 -9.29 5.23 11.28
CA SER A 17 -8.41 4.06 11.17
C SER A 17 -8.07 3.49 12.55
N GLU A 18 -7.75 4.33 13.52
CA GLU A 18 -7.51 3.93 14.92
C GLU A 18 -8.71 3.17 15.49
N LYS A 19 -9.92 3.73 15.35
CA LYS A 19 -11.14 3.07 15.83
C LYS A 19 -11.38 1.71 15.19
N ILE A 20 -11.16 1.61 13.87
CA ILE A 20 -11.33 0.36 13.14
C ILE A 20 -10.30 -0.68 13.61
N ILE A 21 -9.02 -0.29 13.74
CA ILE A 21 -7.95 -1.17 14.21
C ILE A 21 -8.30 -1.73 15.59
N TYR A 22 -8.67 -0.87 16.56
CA TYR A 22 -9.03 -1.33 17.90
C TYR A 22 -10.32 -2.15 17.94
N ARG A 23 -11.20 -2.04 16.95
CA ARG A 23 -12.39 -2.89 16.84
C ARG A 23 -12.08 -4.27 16.25
N LEU A 24 -11.12 -4.34 15.33
CA LEU A 24 -10.70 -5.58 14.68
C LEU A 24 -9.67 -6.35 15.51
N ASP A 25 -8.79 -5.64 16.22
CA ASP A 25 -7.81 -6.22 17.15
C ASP A 25 -8.08 -5.72 18.58
N ASN A 26 -8.94 -6.43 19.30
CA ASN A 26 -9.29 -6.12 20.68
C ASN A 26 -8.11 -6.29 21.67
N SER A 27 -7.01 -6.94 21.25
CA SER A 27 -5.83 -7.15 22.07
C SER A 27 -4.84 -5.98 22.02
N MET A 28 -5.11 -4.97 21.18
CA MET A 28 -4.22 -3.82 21.01
C MET A 28 -4.43 -2.80 22.13
N ASP A 29 -3.39 -2.56 22.93
CA ASP A 29 -3.41 -1.52 23.96
C ASP A 29 -3.50 -0.12 23.34
N LYS A 30 -4.27 0.76 24.00
CA LYS A 30 -4.43 2.17 23.59
C LYS A 30 -3.24 3.03 24.08
N ASN A 31 -2.01 2.55 23.85
CA ASN A 31 -0.79 3.24 24.24
C ASN A 31 -0.40 4.32 23.24
N LEU A 32 0.38 5.30 23.72
CA LEU A 32 0.88 6.40 22.88
C LEU A 32 1.67 5.89 21.68
N ASN A 33 2.49 4.85 21.86
CA ASN A 33 3.30 4.26 20.79
C ASN A 33 2.44 3.72 19.64
N ASN A 34 1.34 3.05 19.96
CA ASN A 34 0.41 2.51 18.97
C ASN A 34 -0.32 3.64 18.23
N LYS A 35 -0.66 4.72 18.91
CA LYS A 35 -1.23 5.91 18.28
C LYS A 35 -0.24 6.57 17.32
N ILE A 36 1.01 6.76 17.73
CA ILE A 36 2.06 7.32 16.87
C ILE A 36 2.24 6.46 15.61
N LEU A 37 2.23 5.15 15.73
CA LEU A 37 2.37 4.21 14.61
C LEU A 37 1.24 4.36 13.58
N ILE A 38 0.02 4.71 14.01
CA ILE A 38 -1.13 4.94 13.14
C ILE A 38 -1.09 6.35 12.55
N PHE A 39 -0.89 7.37 13.38
CA PHE A 39 -1.03 8.77 12.99
C PHE A 39 0.14 9.28 12.15
N LEU A 40 1.38 8.91 12.50
CA LEU A 40 2.58 9.46 11.88
C LEU A 40 2.65 9.16 10.36
N PRO A 41 2.48 7.91 9.87
CA PRO A 41 2.46 7.64 8.44
C PRO A 41 1.30 8.35 7.73
N ASN A 42 0.12 8.36 8.34
CA ASN A 42 -1.08 8.98 7.76
C ASN A 42 -0.98 10.51 7.66
N MET A 43 -0.12 11.15 8.43
CA MET A 43 0.12 12.60 8.34
C MET A 43 1.27 12.94 7.38
N ILE A 44 2.39 12.23 7.48
CA ILE A 44 3.60 12.58 6.75
C ILE A 44 3.49 12.17 5.28
N ILE A 45 3.06 10.93 4.99
CA ILE A 45 3.10 10.40 3.62
C ILE A 45 2.18 11.17 2.67
N PRO A 46 0.91 11.52 3.02
CA PRO A 46 0.08 12.34 2.14
C PRO A 46 0.68 13.72 1.84
N ILE A 47 1.35 14.35 2.80
CA ILE A 47 2.04 15.63 2.57
C ILE A 47 3.18 15.44 1.55
N LEU A 48 3.99 14.38 1.69
CA LEU A 48 5.06 14.05 0.75
C LEU A 48 4.51 13.77 -0.66
N ILE A 49 3.37 13.06 -0.76
CA ILE A 49 2.71 12.81 -2.04
C ILE A 49 2.26 14.13 -2.67
N TYR A 50 1.62 15.00 -1.89
CA TYR A 50 1.16 16.29 -2.38
C TYR A 50 2.31 17.19 -2.86
N THR A 51 3.42 17.26 -2.12
CA THR A 51 4.58 18.06 -2.54
C THR A 51 5.20 17.59 -3.85
N LYS A 52 5.04 16.29 -4.18
CA LYS A 52 5.63 15.71 -5.37
C LYS A 52 4.72 15.77 -6.62
N TYR A 53 3.42 15.64 -6.43
CA TYR A 53 2.46 15.46 -7.54
C TYR A 53 1.49 16.62 -7.71
N GLU A 54 1.47 17.57 -6.78
CA GLU A 54 0.43 18.60 -6.70
C GLU A 54 -0.97 17.99 -6.52
N LEU A 55 -2.03 18.77 -6.69
CA LEU A 55 -3.39 18.28 -6.51
C LEU A 55 -3.97 17.80 -7.83
N SER A 56 -4.06 16.47 -7.97
CA SER A 56 -4.72 15.77 -9.07
C SER A 56 -5.60 14.66 -8.52
N THR A 57 -6.49 14.11 -9.33
CA THR A 57 -7.31 12.96 -8.89
C THR A 57 -6.45 11.75 -8.57
N GLN A 58 -5.38 11.53 -9.31
CA GLN A 58 -4.41 10.46 -9.03
C GLN A 58 -3.71 10.69 -7.69
N THR A 59 -3.34 11.93 -7.39
CA THR A 59 -2.75 12.29 -6.09
C THR A 59 -3.72 12.03 -4.95
N ILE A 60 -4.99 12.37 -5.11
CA ILE A 60 -6.05 12.09 -4.12
C ILE A 60 -6.19 10.59 -3.91
N SER A 61 -6.19 9.79 -4.99
CA SER A 61 -6.24 8.34 -4.93
C SER A 61 -5.06 7.76 -4.13
N TYR A 62 -3.84 8.21 -4.40
CA TYR A 62 -2.65 7.81 -3.65
C TYR A 62 -2.73 8.18 -2.17
N MET A 63 -3.12 9.42 -1.88
CA MET A 63 -3.24 9.89 -0.50
C MET A 63 -4.27 9.09 0.28
N LEU A 64 -5.46 8.87 -0.28
CA LEU A 64 -6.54 8.12 0.37
C LEU A 64 -6.25 6.62 0.51
N LEU A 65 -5.29 6.08 -0.23
CA LEU A 65 -4.81 4.71 -0.04
C LEU A 65 -4.02 4.56 1.27
N ILE A 66 -3.31 5.60 1.73
CA ILE A 66 -2.39 5.50 2.89
C ILE A 66 -3.08 5.00 4.17
N PRO A 67 -4.27 5.49 4.58
CA PRO A 67 -4.97 4.95 5.75
C PRO A 67 -5.26 3.45 5.66
N PHE A 68 -5.55 2.92 4.47
CA PHE A 68 -5.75 1.48 4.27
C PHE A 68 -4.44 0.71 4.38
N LEU A 69 -3.35 1.23 3.78
CA LEU A 69 -2.02 0.61 3.89
C LEU A 69 -1.58 0.52 5.35
N THR A 70 -1.73 1.58 6.12
CA THR A 70 -1.35 1.60 7.54
C THR A 70 -2.22 0.67 8.38
N MET A 71 -3.54 0.70 8.17
CA MET A 71 -4.49 -0.11 8.91
C MET A 71 -4.25 -1.61 8.68
N VAL A 72 -4.20 -2.05 7.42
CA VAL A 72 -4.01 -3.47 7.08
C VAL A 72 -2.63 -3.95 7.54
N SER A 73 -1.57 -3.14 7.36
CA SER A 73 -0.22 -3.48 7.81
C SER A 73 -0.12 -3.69 9.32
N ILE A 74 -0.75 -2.82 10.11
CA ILE A 74 -0.70 -2.93 11.58
C ILE A 74 -1.46 -4.16 12.04
N ILE A 75 -2.64 -4.43 11.48
CA ILE A 75 -3.44 -5.60 11.83
C ILE A 75 -2.69 -6.88 11.47
N ASP A 76 -2.16 -7.00 10.24
CA ASP A 76 -1.41 -8.16 9.80
C ASP A 76 -0.14 -8.37 10.61
N PHE A 77 0.60 -7.30 10.91
CA PHE A 77 1.82 -7.41 11.73
C PHE A 77 1.56 -7.99 13.11
N ARG A 78 0.37 -7.76 13.68
CA ARG A 78 0.00 -8.20 15.02
C ARG A 78 -0.72 -9.56 15.02
N THR A 79 -1.66 -9.73 14.08
CA THR A 79 -2.58 -10.88 14.07
C THR A 79 -2.26 -11.89 12.98
N THR A 80 -1.40 -11.53 12.01
CA THR A 80 -1.15 -12.31 10.78
C THR A 80 -2.43 -12.62 10.01
N TYR A 81 -3.41 -11.72 10.11
CA TYR A 81 -4.70 -11.85 9.46
C TYR A 81 -5.09 -10.56 8.73
N VAL A 82 -5.56 -10.71 7.49
CA VAL A 82 -6.04 -9.61 6.66
C VAL A 82 -7.54 -9.74 6.48
N TYR A 83 -8.29 -8.72 6.87
CA TYR A 83 -9.75 -8.71 6.79
C TYR A 83 -10.23 -8.30 5.39
N ASP A 84 -11.00 -9.16 4.73
CA ASP A 84 -11.55 -8.89 3.39
C ASP A 84 -12.38 -7.61 3.33
N ILE A 85 -13.09 -7.28 4.41
CA ILE A 85 -13.88 -6.05 4.50
C ILE A 85 -13.03 -4.79 4.33
N THR A 86 -11.79 -4.79 4.79
CA THR A 86 -10.87 -3.65 4.64
C THR A 86 -10.40 -3.51 3.20
N ILE A 87 -10.13 -4.62 2.53
CA ILE A 87 -9.74 -4.66 1.12
C ILE A 87 -10.91 -4.20 0.24
N LEU A 88 -12.10 -4.78 0.43
CA LEU A 88 -13.29 -4.44 -0.35
C LEU A 88 -13.66 -2.96 -0.19
N SER A 89 -13.63 -2.43 1.05
CA SER A 89 -13.91 -1.01 1.28
C SER A 89 -12.88 -0.11 0.60
N GLY A 90 -11.60 -0.51 0.56
CA GLY A 90 -10.55 0.18 -0.17
C GLY A 90 -10.80 0.19 -1.67
N ILE A 91 -11.14 -0.97 -2.27
CA ILE A 91 -11.45 -1.09 -3.70
C ILE A 91 -12.67 -0.25 -4.07
N ILE A 92 -13.74 -0.29 -3.25
CA ILE A 92 -14.96 0.51 -3.49
C ILE A 92 -14.62 2.00 -3.45
N MET A 93 -13.89 2.46 -2.43
CA MET A 93 -13.50 3.86 -2.31
C MET A 93 -12.67 4.31 -3.51
N GLN A 94 -11.69 3.54 -3.94
CA GLN A 94 -10.86 3.86 -5.10
C GLN A 94 -11.67 3.84 -6.40
N SER A 95 -12.59 2.90 -6.55
CA SER A 95 -13.50 2.85 -7.70
C SER A 95 -14.37 4.10 -7.81
N VAL A 96 -14.90 4.59 -6.68
CA VAL A 96 -15.67 5.84 -6.65
C VAL A 96 -14.81 7.03 -7.10
N ILE A 97 -13.56 7.14 -6.62
CA ILE A 97 -12.66 8.22 -7.03
C ILE A 97 -12.42 8.18 -8.54
N PHE A 98 -12.18 6.98 -9.10
CA PHE A 98 -11.96 6.82 -10.53
C PHE A 98 -13.21 7.13 -11.36
N LEU A 99 -14.40 6.74 -10.91
CA LEU A 99 -15.67 7.03 -11.61
C LEU A 99 -16.03 8.53 -11.61
N LEU A 100 -15.67 9.25 -10.56
CA LEU A 100 -15.90 10.68 -10.45
C LEU A 100 -14.96 11.51 -11.33
N ASN A 101 -13.88 10.92 -11.82
CA ASN A 101 -12.89 11.62 -12.64
C ASN A 101 -13.19 11.45 -14.13
N LYS A 102 -13.73 12.49 -14.75
CA LYS A 102 -14.06 12.51 -16.18
C LYS A 102 -12.83 12.45 -17.11
N GLU A 103 -11.64 12.82 -16.62
CA GLU A 103 -10.40 12.81 -17.41
C GLU A 103 -9.75 11.41 -17.50
N LEU A 104 -10.24 10.44 -16.73
CA LEU A 104 -9.64 9.10 -16.61
C LEU A 104 -10.04 8.09 -17.71
N ASN A 105 -10.84 8.48 -18.70
CA ASN A 105 -11.29 7.53 -19.72
C ASN A 105 -10.15 6.79 -20.45
N VAL A 106 -8.96 7.37 -20.52
CA VAL A 106 -7.79 6.75 -21.16
C VAL A 106 -6.99 5.86 -20.15
N ASN A 107 -6.96 6.23 -18.87
CA ASN A 107 -6.17 5.53 -17.85
C ASN A 107 -6.94 4.48 -17.05
N SER A 108 -8.28 4.49 -17.09
CA SER A 108 -9.11 3.53 -16.33
C SER A 108 -8.78 2.08 -16.66
N ILE A 109 -8.45 1.79 -17.91
CA ILE A 109 -8.04 0.46 -18.37
C ILE A 109 -6.74 -0.01 -17.70
N SER A 110 -5.76 0.89 -17.50
CA SER A 110 -4.51 0.58 -16.81
C SER A 110 -4.75 0.18 -15.36
N HIS A 111 -5.64 0.87 -14.66
CA HIS A 111 -5.98 0.55 -13.26
C HIS A 111 -6.71 -0.78 -13.13
N ILE A 112 -7.68 -1.06 -14.02
CA ILE A 112 -8.37 -2.35 -14.06
C ILE A 112 -7.40 -3.48 -14.41
N LYS A 113 -6.52 -3.29 -15.39
CA LYS A 113 -5.46 -4.26 -15.71
C LYS A 113 -4.55 -4.47 -14.50
N GLY A 114 -4.15 -3.40 -13.80
CA GLY A 114 -3.36 -3.48 -12.58
C GLY A 114 -4.00 -4.39 -11.54
N LEU A 115 -5.30 -4.20 -11.26
CA LEU A 115 -6.05 -5.03 -10.32
C LEU A 115 -5.96 -6.52 -10.69
N PHE A 116 -6.26 -6.87 -11.95
CA PHE A 116 -6.22 -8.26 -12.39
C PHE A 116 -4.80 -8.84 -12.38
N ILE A 117 -3.81 -8.10 -12.84
CA ILE A 117 -2.40 -8.50 -12.79
C ILE A 117 -1.97 -8.73 -11.34
N GLY A 118 -2.31 -7.81 -10.44
CA GLY A 118 -1.99 -7.91 -9.02
C GLY A 118 -2.56 -9.18 -8.38
N ILE A 119 -3.85 -9.46 -8.63
CA ILE A 119 -4.52 -10.66 -8.11
C ILE A 119 -3.94 -11.94 -8.75
N ILE A 120 -3.83 -12.00 -10.07
CA ILE A 120 -3.40 -13.22 -10.76
C ILE A 120 -1.97 -13.59 -10.40
N LEU A 121 -1.04 -12.61 -10.45
CA LEU A 121 0.36 -12.89 -10.15
C LEU A 121 0.57 -13.24 -8.68
N SER A 122 -0.06 -12.51 -7.74
CA SER A 122 0.04 -12.85 -6.33
C SER A 122 -0.59 -14.21 -6.01
N TYR A 123 -1.69 -14.58 -6.67
CA TYR A 123 -2.28 -15.91 -6.56
C TYR A 123 -1.33 -17.01 -7.07
N ILE A 124 -0.70 -16.82 -8.23
CA ILE A 124 0.30 -17.76 -8.75
C ILE A 124 1.46 -17.90 -7.77
N LEU A 125 1.99 -16.77 -7.27
CA LEU A 125 3.07 -16.77 -6.29
C LEU A 125 2.66 -17.46 -4.99
N ALA A 126 1.45 -17.23 -4.50
CA ALA A 126 0.90 -17.90 -3.32
C ALA A 126 0.86 -19.42 -3.49
N LYS A 127 0.41 -19.89 -4.65
CA LYS A 127 0.35 -21.35 -4.96
C LYS A 127 1.73 -21.98 -5.10
N VAL A 128 2.68 -21.27 -5.72
CA VAL A 128 4.04 -21.79 -5.96
C VAL A 128 4.87 -21.77 -4.66
N THR A 129 4.84 -20.65 -3.94
CA THR A 129 5.71 -20.47 -2.75
C THR A 129 5.09 -20.98 -1.46
N LYS A 130 3.75 -21.08 -1.41
CA LYS A 130 2.98 -21.40 -0.19
C LYS A 130 3.29 -20.45 0.99
N SER A 131 3.74 -19.24 0.68
CA SER A 131 4.19 -18.25 1.66
C SER A 131 3.24 -17.09 1.85
N LEU A 132 2.31 -16.87 0.91
CA LEU A 132 1.32 -15.80 0.93
C LEU A 132 -0.02 -16.32 1.44
N GLY A 133 -0.67 -15.53 2.30
CA GLY A 133 -2.06 -15.75 2.70
C GLY A 133 -3.06 -15.31 1.62
N ASP A 134 -4.27 -15.85 1.69
CA ASP A 134 -5.33 -15.47 0.74
C ASP A 134 -5.68 -13.98 0.82
N GLY A 135 -5.63 -13.39 2.02
CA GLY A 135 -5.84 -11.96 2.23
C GLY A 135 -4.77 -11.08 1.58
N ASP A 136 -3.51 -11.52 1.52
CA ASP A 136 -2.43 -10.80 0.84
C ASP A 136 -2.72 -10.65 -0.65
N ILE A 137 -3.38 -11.65 -1.28
CA ILE A 137 -3.74 -11.63 -2.70
C ILE A 137 -4.70 -10.47 -2.98
N GLY A 138 -5.74 -10.33 -2.17
CA GLY A 138 -6.69 -9.23 -2.31
C GLY A 138 -6.03 -7.87 -2.07
N PHE A 139 -5.10 -7.80 -1.11
CA PHE A 139 -4.37 -6.57 -0.80
C PHE A 139 -3.41 -6.16 -1.93
N TYR A 140 -2.74 -7.12 -2.59
CA TYR A 140 -2.01 -6.87 -3.83
C TYR A 140 -2.93 -6.32 -4.93
N GLY A 141 -4.14 -6.87 -5.05
CA GLY A 141 -5.15 -6.37 -5.99
C GLY A 141 -5.50 -4.90 -5.74
N LEU A 142 -5.77 -4.51 -4.48
CA LEU A 142 -6.07 -3.13 -4.12
C LEU A 142 -4.90 -2.19 -4.45
N CYS A 143 -3.68 -2.54 -4.05
CA CYS A 143 -2.49 -1.72 -4.31
C CYS A 143 -2.21 -1.59 -5.81
N ALA A 144 -2.30 -2.68 -6.56
CA ALA A 144 -2.11 -2.71 -8.01
C ALA A 144 -3.21 -1.96 -8.77
N PHE A 145 -4.46 -1.97 -8.27
CA PHE A 145 -5.55 -1.15 -8.80
C PHE A 145 -5.22 0.33 -8.75
N VAL A 146 -4.61 0.80 -7.67
CA VAL A 146 -4.25 2.22 -7.52
C VAL A 146 -3.00 2.57 -8.33
N LEU A 147 -2.00 1.68 -8.40
CA LEU A 147 -0.76 1.92 -9.12
C LEU A 147 -0.88 1.77 -10.65
N GLY A 148 -1.85 0.96 -11.12
CA GLY A 148 -1.98 0.60 -12.52
C GLY A 148 -1.02 -0.50 -12.97
N ASP A 149 -1.19 -0.95 -14.22
CA ASP A 149 -0.46 -2.08 -14.81
C ASP A 149 1.05 -1.86 -14.89
N LYS A 150 1.49 -0.62 -15.15
CA LYS A 150 2.91 -0.27 -15.32
C LYS A 150 3.75 -0.52 -14.06
N TYR A 151 3.19 -0.22 -12.89
CA TYR A 151 3.94 -0.26 -11.62
C TYR A 151 3.64 -1.50 -10.77
N CYS A 152 2.62 -2.28 -11.14
CA CYS A 152 2.21 -3.46 -10.41
C CYS A 152 3.35 -4.48 -10.26
N LEU A 153 4.08 -4.77 -11.33
CA LEU A 153 5.21 -5.72 -11.31
C LEU A 153 6.34 -5.24 -10.41
N TYR A 154 6.68 -3.96 -10.47
CA TYR A 154 7.72 -3.38 -9.61
C TYR A 154 7.32 -3.46 -8.12
N MET A 155 6.05 -3.20 -7.81
CA MET A 155 5.51 -3.31 -6.45
C MET A 155 5.61 -4.75 -5.92
N ILE A 156 5.21 -5.74 -6.72
CA ILE A 156 5.29 -7.15 -6.34
C ILE A 156 6.76 -7.53 -6.09
N PHE A 157 7.65 -7.23 -7.03
CA PHE A 157 9.08 -7.54 -6.88
C PHE A 157 9.68 -6.89 -5.63
N LEU A 158 9.42 -5.59 -5.43
CA LEU A 158 9.96 -4.84 -4.31
C LEU A 158 9.45 -5.36 -2.96
N SER A 159 8.16 -5.74 -2.88
CA SER A 159 7.59 -6.29 -1.65
C SER A 159 8.24 -7.63 -1.26
N PHE A 160 8.49 -8.51 -2.23
CA PHE A 160 9.22 -9.76 -2.00
C PHE A 160 10.67 -9.52 -1.58
N MET A 161 11.34 -8.56 -2.20
CA MET A 161 12.71 -8.18 -1.84
C MET A 161 12.77 -7.68 -0.39
N LEU A 162 11.87 -6.79 0.01
CA LEU A 162 11.79 -6.28 1.38
C LEU A 162 11.46 -7.38 2.39
N ALA A 163 10.49 -8.24 2.07
CA ALA A 163 10.13 -9.38 2.90
C ALA A 163 11.30 -10.36 3.07
N SER A 164 12.07 -10.62 2.01
CA SER A 164 13.23 -11.51 2.04
C SER A 164 14.36 -10.95 2.92
N ILE A 165 14.62 -9.64 2.86
CA ILE A 165 15.61 -8.98 3.73
C ILE A 165 15.20 -9.10 5.19
N TYR A 166 13.94 -8.81 5.51
CA TYR A 166 13.42 -8.94 6.88
C TYR A 166 13.43 -10.39 7.35
N GLY A 167 12.96 -11.33 6.53
CA GLY A 167 12.97 -12.75 6.84
C GLY A 167 14.38 -13.28 7.11
N GLY A 168 15.35 -12.91 6.28
CA GLY A 168 16.77 -13.23 6.48
C GLY A 168 17.31 -12.68 7.81
N TYR A 169 17.00 -11.43 8.14
CA TYR A 169 17.39 -10.83 9.41
C TYR A 169 16.81 -11.59 10.62
N VAL A 170 15.51 -11.93 10.59
CA VAL A 170 14.83 -12.65 11.67
C VAL A 170 15.40 -14.06 11.87
N LEU A 171 15.73 -14.76 10.78
CA LEU A 171 16.35 -16.09 10.82
C LEU A 171 17.77 -16.03 11.41
N LEU A 172 18.59 -15.07 10.99
CA LEU A 172 19.95 -14.88 11.52
C LEU A 172 19.94 -14.60 13.02
N ARG A 173 18.93 -13.87 13.50
CA ARG A 173 18.76 -13.58 14.93
C ARG A 173 18.15 -14.74 15.74
N LYS A 174 17.80 -15.86 15.09
CA LYS A 174 17.12 -17.02 15.71
C LYS A 174 15.82 -16.64 16.47
N GLN A 175 15.19 -15.54 16.09
CA GLN A 175 13.97 -15.04 16.74
C GLN A 175 12.73 -15.81 16.35
N LYS A 176 12.73 -16.43 15.17
CA LYS A 176 11.64 -17.26 14.67
C LYS A 176 12.20 -18.50 13.98
N SER A 177 11.40 -19.58 13.95
CA SER A 177 11.73 -20.77 13.17
C SER A 177 11.42 -20.53 11.68
N ILE A 178 12.04 -21.32 10.80
CA ILE A 178 11.80 -21.28 9.34
C ILE A 178 10.31 -21.51 9.00
N LYS A 179 9.56 -22.17 9.90
CA LYS A 179 8.13 -22.47 9.72
C LYS A 179 7.19 -21.39 10.26
N SER A 180 7.71 -20.32 10.88
CA SER A 180 6.85 -19.25 11.40
C SER A 180 6.36 -18.34 10.28
N SER A 181 5.06 -18.00 10.31
CA SER A 181 4.49 -17.03 9.39
C SER A 181 5.09 -15.63 9.61
N ILE A 182 5.43 -14.97 8.53
CA ILE A 182 5.85 -13.56 8.52
C ILE A 182 4.70 -12.75 7.93
N PRO A 183 4.22 -11.70 8.61
CA PRO A 183 3.19 -10.81 8.05
C PRO A 183 3.73 -10.18 6.76
N PHE A 184 2.97 -10.27 5.68
CA PHE A 184 3.44 -9.86 4.35
C PHE A 184 2.92 -8.48 3.94
N THR A 185 1.73 -8.08 4.41
CA THR A 185 1.12 -6.79 4.04
C THR A 185 1.95 -5.55 4.42
N PRO A 186 2.76 -5.51 5.50
CA PRO A 186 3.64 -4.38 5.75
C PRO A 186 4.65 -4.14 4.62
N PHE A 187 5.16 -5.21 4.00
CA PHE A 187 6.11 -5.11 2.89
C PHE A 187 5.43 -4.70 1.60
N ILE A 188 4.19 -5.16 1.35
CA ILE A 188 3.36 -4.70 0.23
C ILE A 188 3.09 -3.20 0.38
N SER A 189 2.73 -2.75 1.58
CA SER A 189 2.46 -1.34 1.86
C SER A 189 3.70 -0.47 1.66
N LEU A 190 4.85 -0.88 2.19
CA LEU A 190 6.11 -0.17 2.01
C LEU A 190 6.50 -0.10 0.53
N ALA A 191 6.41 -1.21 -0.20
CA ALA A 191 6.69 -1.25 -1.64
C ALA A 191 5.76 -0.29 -2.40
N THR A 192 4.46 -0.29 -2.08
CA THR A 192 3.47 0.60 -2.70
C THR A 192 3.80 2.07 -2.44
N ILE A 193 4.12 2.44 -1.21
CA ILE A 193 4.50 3.81 -0.83
C ILE A 193 5.78 4.23 -1.56
N LEU A 194 6.80 3.37 -1.58
CA LEU A 194 8.05 3.66 -2.29
C LEU A 194 7.80 3.88 -3.78
N ILE A 195 7.01 3.05 -4.43
CA ILE A 195 6.66 3.23 -5.84
C ILE A 195 5.91 4.55 -6.04
N ILE A 196 4.90 4.85 -5.23
CA ILE A 196 4.18 6.13 -5.32
C ILE A 196 5.16 7.30 -5.22
N LEU A 197 6.11 7.26 -4.30
CA LEU A 197 7.05 8.35 -4.10
C LEU A 197 8.15 8.43 -5.16
N THR A 198 8.50 7.34 -5.86
CA THR A 198 9.64 7.29 -6.78
C THR A 198 9.27 7.18 -8.25
N GLN A 199 7.99 6.90 -8.60
CA GLN A 199 7.59 6.62 -9.99
C GLN A 199 7.94 7.75 -10.98
N LYS A 200 7.84 9.02 -10.59
CA LYS A 200 8.28 10.14 -11.46
C LYS A 200 9.78 10.12 -11.70
N ASP A 201 10.56 9.81 -10.67
CA ASP A 201 12.02 9.81 -10.75
C ASP A 201 12.52 8.63 -11.58
N ILE A 202 11.86 7.48 -11.47
CA ILE A 202 12.15 6.28 -12.28
C ILE A 202 11.89 6.56 -13.76
N ILE A 203 10.76 7.22 -14.08
CA ILE A 203 10.43 7.60 -15.45
C ILE A 203 11.47 8.60 -16.00
N ASN A 204 11.79 9.64 -15.23
CA ASN A 204 12.77 10.64 -15.62
C ASN A 204 14.15 10.02 -15.85
N LEU A 205 14.61 9.16 -14.93
CA LEU A 205 15.86 8.43 -15.06
C LEU A 205 15.89 7.58 -16.34
N TYR A 206 14.79 6.90 -16.66
CA TYR A 206 14.68 6.11 -17.89
C TYR A 206 14.85 6.98 -19.14
N PHE A 207 14.15 8.12 -19.21
CA PHE A 207 14.27 9.05 -20.34
C PHE A 207 15.66 9.68 -20.43
N ASP A 208 16.29 10.01 -19.30
CA ASP A 208 17.65 10.55 -19.25
C ASP A 208 18.70 9.55 -19.78
N ILE A 209 18.55 8.27 -19.42
CA ILE A 209 19.44 7.21 -19.94
C ILE A 209 19.22 7.02 -21.44
N LEU A 210 17.98 7.05 -21.90
CA LEU A 210 17.64 6.89 -23.32
C LEU A 210 18.20 8.04 -24.15
N SER A 211 18.07 9.29 -23.66
CA SER A 211 18.57 10.49 -24.34
C SER A 211 20.09 10.60 -24.41
N ARG A 212 20.80 9.94 -23.47
CA ARG A 212 22.27 9.89 -23.47
C ARG A 212 22.83 8.84 -24.44
N ASN A 213 21.99 7.87 -24.85
CA ASN A 213 22.40 6.78 -25.75
C ASN A 213 21.90 6.98 -27.19
N LEU A 214 21.23 8.10 -27.48
CA LEU A 214 20.86 8.57 -28.81
C LEU A 214 21.72 9.77 -29.20
#